data_adc077f7dc77ac0a557a91df427085a6
#
_entry.id   adc077f7dc77ac0a557a91df427085a6
#
_cell.length_a   1.000
_cell.length_b   1.000
_cell.length_c   1.000
_cell.angle_alpha   90.00
_cell.angle_beta   90.00
_cell.angle_gamma   90.00
#
_symmetry.space_group_name_H-M   'P 1'
#
loop_
_entity.id
_entity.type
_entity.pdbx_description
1 polymer ?
#
loop_
_entity_poly.entity_id
_entity_poly.type
_entity_poly.pdbx_seq_one_letter_code
_entity_poly.pdbx_strand_id
1 'polypeptide(L)'
;MKKSVKIQDVAKVAGVSTATISRALSNPSVVSKATREAVLEAVKVTGYRVNRAARNLRTRKSNTILVLLPDIGNPFFSQILQGIQTVLSPRGFSMLIAETGQISAAGEHLIDYFDDGRADGMIVFDGGLDRDVARDLVEAPQRNQVVFACEWLNNADFPSVRSANRRGAVEAVKHLIELGHKKIAHIKGPEGNVLTDARFESYVKALEENDIPVREEWIFAGDFDLNSGRDVARKIMKMNEKPTAIFCASDQIACALISEFSKNNVKVPDEMAVIGFDDIELAEHFVPALTTMRQDRLGLGRQAAEILLSRMMNDKAISDSDVIVMDVDLVVRESTAPPKN
;
A
#
# COMPACT_ATOMS: atom_id res chain seq x y z
N MET A 1 16.72 -15.47 -37.06
CA MET A 1 16.65 -14.34 -36.08
C MET A 1 16.49 -13.03 -36.88
N LYS A 2 15.38 -12.27 -36.66
CA LYS A 2 15.22 -10.95 -37.29
C LYS A 2 16.27 -10.01 -36.68
N LYS A 3 17.11 -9.40 -37.52
CA LYS A 3 18.11 -8.42 -37.12
C LYS A 3 17.40 -7.24 -36.43
N SER A 4 17.73 -6.93 -35.19
CA SER A 4 17.10 -5.81 -34.48
C SER A 4 17.49 -4.50 -35.16
N VAL A 5 16.50 -3.69 -35.51
CA VAL A 5 16.70 -2.37 -36.13
C VAL A 5 17.44 -1.47 -35.12
N LYS A 6 18.50 -0.81 -35.58
CA LYS A 6 19.33 0.08 -34.77
C LYS A 6 19.02 1.54 -35.06
N ILE A 7 19.37 2.44 -34.14
CA ILE A 7 19.21 3.89 -34.32
C ILE A 7 19.89 4.42 -35.57
N GLN A 8 20.98 3.74 -36.02
CA GLN A 8 21.71 4.04 -37.24
C GLN A 8 20.87 3.81 -38.49
N ASP A 9 19.98 2.82 -38.49
CA ASP A 9 19.10 2.53 -39.62
C ASP A 9 18.04 3.62 -39.75
N VAL A 10 17.51 4.12 -38.62
CA VAL A 10 16.59 5.26 -38.59
C VAL A 10 17.26 6.52 -39.09
N ALA A 11 18.51 6.77 -38.67
CA ALA A 11 19.30 7.92 -39.10
C ALA A 11 19.50 7.97 -40.61
N LYS A 12 19.77 6.80 -41.25
CA LYS A 12 19.87 6.67 -42.71
C LYS A 12 18.56 7.00 -43.42
N VAL A 13 17.43 6.50 -42.91
CA VAL A 13 16.10 6.75 -43.51
C VAL A 13 15.67 8.20 -43.34
N ALA A 14 15.92 8.80 -42.16
CA ALA A 14 15.55 10.18 -41.87
C ALA A 14 16.53 11.23 -42.48
N GLY A 15 17.67 10.82 -43.00
CA GLY A 15 18.68 11.74 -43.53
C GLY A 15 19.35 12.63 -42.49
N VAL A 16 19.42 12.22 -41.23
CA VAL A 16 19.98 13.00 -40.13
C VAL A 16 20.94 12.17 -39.27
N SER A 17 21.70 12.83 -38.40
CA SER A 17 22.62 12.14 -37.50
C SER A 17 21.90 11.33 -36.45
N THR A 18 22.54 10.28 -35.89
CA THR A 18 22.01 9.52 -34.75
C THR A 18 21.78 10.40 -33.52
N ALA A 19 22.58 11.45 -33.34
CA ALA A 19 22.41 12.44 -32.29
C ALA A 19 21.12 13.27 -32.48
N THR A 20 20.78 13.58 -33.75
CA THR A 20 19.53 14.27 -34.08
C THR A 20 18.32 13.35 -33.85
N ILE A 21 18.40 12.08 -34.25
CA ILE A 21 17.37 11.09 -33.93
C ILE A 21 17.15 11.01 -32.42
N SER A 22 18.23 10.86 -31.63
CA SER A 22 18.17 10.78 -30.19
C SER A 22 17.51 12.03 -29.58
N ARG A 23 17.87 13.23 -30.02
CA ARG A 23 17.26 14.49 -29.56
C ARG A 23 15.78 14.58 -29.95
N ALA A 24 15.43 14.28 -31.20
CA ALA A 24 14.06 14.32 -31.66
C ALA A 24 13.11 13.39 -30.84
N LEU A 25 13.64 12.22 -30.41
CA LEU A 25 12.87 11.23 -29.63
C LEU A 25 12.87 11.50 -28.13
N SER A 26 13.92 12.16 -27.58
CA SER A 26 14.00 12.44 -26.14
C SER A 26 13.53 13.84 -25.73
N ASN A 27 13.74 14.82 -26.57
CA ASN A 27 13.33 16.21 -26.35
C ASN A 27 12.89 16.85 -27.68
N PRO A 28 11.64 16.60 -28.10
CA PRO A 28 11.12 17.06 -29.40
C PRO A 28 11.15 18.58 -29.62
N SER A 29 11.23 19.36 -28.54
CA SER A 29 11.22 20.84 -28.59
C SER A 29 12.54 21.44 -29.09
N VAL A 30 13.66 20.68 -29.01
CA VAL A 30 15.00 21.16 -29.42
C VAL A 30 15.33 20.90 -30.87
N VAL A 31 14.41 20.33 -31.65
CA VAL A 31 14.55 20.11 -33.10
C VAL A 31 13.44 20.79 -33.88
N SER A 32 13.70 21.18 -35.11
CA SER A 32 12.67 21.80 -35.96
C SER A 32 11.49 20.84 -36.19
N LYS A 33 10.30 21.39 -36.45
CA LYS A 33 9.09 20.63 -36.75
C LYS A 33 9.33 19.66 -37.94
N ALA A 34 9.96 20.11 -39.00
CA ALA A 34 10.26 19.31 -40.18
C ALA A 34 11.19 18.13 -39.86
N THR A 35 12.24 18.35 -39.05
CA THR A 35 13.15 17.30 -38.61
C THR A 35 12.44 16.27 -37.74
N ARG A 36 11.55 16.73 -36.85
CA ARG A 36 10.76 15.83 -35.96
C ARG A 36 9.84 14.93 -36.79
N GLU A 37 9.14 15.49 -37.78
CA GLU A 37 8.24 14.73 -38.66
C GLU A 37 8.99 13.68 -39.45
N ALA A 38 10.13 14.05 -40.04
CA ALA A 38 10.99 13.12 -40.79
C ALA A 38 11.51 11.98 -39.91
N VAL A 39 11.88 12.28 -38.64
CA VAL A 39 12.33 11.25 -37.68
C VAL A 39 11.18 10.32 -37.28
N LEU A 40 10.01 10.84 -37.00
CA LEU A 40 8.83 10.04 -36.63
C LEU A 40 8.40 9.10 -37.75
N GLU A 41 8.44 9.58 -39.01
CA GLU A 41 8.15 8.74 -40.19
C GLU A 41 9.22 7.66 -40.36
N ALA A 42 10.48 8.01 -40.23
CA ALA A 42 11.58 7.02 -40.30
C ALA A 42 11.48 5.94 -39.23
N VAL A 43 11.07 6.30 -38.00
CA VAL A 43 10.82 5.34 -36.91
C VAL A 43 9.68 4.40 -37.28
N LYS A 44 8.59 4.93 -37.86
CA LYS A 44 7.43 4.14 -38.27
C LYS A 44 7.81 3.16 -39.43
N VAL A 45 8.50 3.65 -40.43
CA VAL A 45 8.94 2.84 -41.60
C VAL A 45 9.92 1.74 -41.20
N THR A 46 10.87 2.05 -40.30
CA THR A 46 11.88 1.08 -39.86
C THR A 46 11.38 0.12 -38.79
N GLY A 47 10.28 0.45 -38.11
CA GLY A 47 9.80 -0.31 -36.93
C GLY A 47 10.76 -0.21 -35.75
N TYR A 48 11.60 0.83 -35.69
CA TYR A 48 12.54 1.03 -34.61
C TYR A 48 11.82 1.26 -33.28
N ARG A 49 12.27 0.56 -32.25
CA ARG A 49 11.85 0.79 -30.88
C ARG A 49 13.03 1.31 -30.08
N VAL A 50 12.81 2.42 -29.34
CA VAL A 50 13.84 2.97 -28.48
C VAL A 50 14.27 1.91 -27.46
N ASN A 51 15.54 1.57 -27.48
CA ASN A 51 16.10 0.67 -26.45
C ASN A 51 16.21 1.44 -25.13
N ARG A 52 15.23 1.20 -24.24
CA ARG A 52 15.17 1.85 -22.92
C ARG A 52 16.41 1.52 -22.09
N ALA A 53 16.92 0.27 -22.12
CA ALA A 53 18.10 -0.12 -21.39
C ALA A 53 19.36 0.68 -21.81
N ALA A 54 19.58 0.85 -23.13
CA ALA A 54 20.68 1.66 -23.63
C ALA A 54 20.54 3.16 -23.28
N ARG A 55 19.30 3.66 -23.22
CA ARG A 55 19.01 5.02 -22.78
C ARG A 55 19.30 5.18 -21.28
N ASN A 56 18.82 4.25 -20.46
CA ASN A 56 18.98 4.24 -19.01
C ASN A 56 20.45 4.22 -18.60
N LEU A 57 21.26 3.35 -19.22
CA LEU A 57 22.72 3.32 -19.03
C LEU A 57 23.38 4.69 -19.30
N ARG A 58 22.92 5.41 -20.32
CA ARG A 58 23.48 6.73 -20.67
C ARG A 58 23.01 7.85 -19.74
N THR A 59 21.77 7.80 -19.30
CA THR A 59 21.16 8.85 -18.44
C THR A 59 21.31 8.56 -16.96
N ARG A 60 21.72 7.35 -16.59
CA ARG A 60 21.70 6.83 -15.22
C ARG A 60 20.33 6.98 -14.54
N LYS A 61 19.24 6.89 -15.34
CA LYS A 61 17.87 6.94 -14.87
C LYS A 61 17.10 5.76 -15.43
N SER A 62 16.47 4.99 -14.55
CA SER A 62 15.63 3.84 -14.90
C SER A 62 14.24 4.27 -15.34
N ASN A 63 13.76 5.42 -14.89
CA ASN A 63 12.37 5.86 -14.89
C ASN A 63 11.47 4.78 -14.26
N THR A 64 11.93 4.18 -13.18
CA THR A 64 11.23 3.14 -12.43
C THR A 64 11.15 3.54 -10.98
N ILE A 65 9.96 3.40 -10.40
CA ILE A 65 9.74 3.54 -8.97
C ILE A 65 9.53 2.14 -8.40
N LEU A 66 10.31 1.80 -7.37
CA LEU A 66 10.13 0.59 -6.58
C LEU A 66 9.01 0.81 -5.56
N VAL A 67 8.06 -0.10 -5.53
CA VAL A 67 6.98 -0.15 -4.53
C VAL A 67 7.17 -1.42 -3.71
N LEU A 68 7.45 -1.23 -2.42
CA LEU A 68 7.69 -2.31 -1.47
C LEU A 68 6.43 -2.57 -0.65
N LEU A 69 5.96 -3.80 -0.71
CA LEU A 69 4.79 -4.28 0.02
C LEU A 69 5.21 -5.37 1.02
N PRO A 70 4.54 -5.47 2.18
CA PRO A 70 4.76 -6.61 3.07
C PRO A 70 4.21 -7.92 2.49
N ASP A 71 3.11 -7.86 1.73
CA ASP A 71 2.44 -9.00 1.09
C ASP A 71 1.74 -8.56 -0.20
N ILE A 72 2.20 -9.05 -1.34
CA ILE A 72 1.61 -8.79 -2.67
C ILE A 72 0.22 -9.43 -2.78
N GLY A 73 -0.04 -10.50 -2.03
CA GLY A 73 -1.32 -11.22 -2.03
C GLY A 73 -2.45 -10.48 -1.31
N ASN A 74 -2.14 -9.44 -0.53
CA ASN A 74 -3.16 -8.70 0.20
C ASN A 74 -3.94 -7.73 -0.71
N PRO A 75 -5.27 -7.93 -0.90
CA PRO A 75 -6.09 -7.09 -1.78
C PRO A 75 -6.19 -5.62 -1.33
N PHE A 76 -5.84 -5.30 -0.09
CA PHE A 76 -5.75 -3.93 0.40
C PHE A 76 -4.91 -3.04 -0.51
N PHE A 77 -3.81 -3.56 -1.04
CA PHE A 77 -2.87 -2.79 -1.86
C PHE A 77 -3.34 -2.54 -3.30
N SER A 78 -4.35 -3.24 -3.81
CA SER A 78 -4.78 -3.16 -5.21
C SER A 78 -5.13 -1.73 -5.66
N GLN A 79 -5.99 -1.03 -4.91
CA GLN A 79 -6.37 0.36 -5.22
C GLN A 79 -5.24 1.35 -4.95
N ILE A 80 -4.39 1.09 -3.96
CA ILE A 80 -3.20 1.91 -3.69
C ILE A 80 -2.25 1.87 -4.89
N LEU A 81 -1.94 0.68 -5.40
CA LEU A 81 -1.13 0.50 -6.59
C LEU A 81 -1.76 1.18 -7.83
N GLN A 82 -3.08 1.11 -7.96
CA GLN A 82 -3.79 1.85 -9.01
C GLN A 82 -3.61 3.37 -8.83
N GLY A 83 -3.72 3.88 -7.60
CA GLY A 83 -3.48 5.28 -7.28
C GLY A 83 -2.08 5.74 -7.70
N ILE A 84 -1.04 4.97 -7.32
CA ILE A 84 0.35 5.21 -7.72
C ILE A 84 0.47 5.23 -9.25
N GLN A 85 -0.10 4.24 -9.94
CA GLN A 85 -0.03 4.10 -11.39
C GLN A 85 -0.63 5.32 -12.12
N THR A 86 -1.74 5.90 -11.60
CA THR A 86 -2.37 7.09 -12.20
C THR A 86 -1.46 8.32 -12.19
N VAL A 87 -0.53 8.40 -11.23
CA VAL A 87 0.44 9.49 -11.10
C VAL A 87 1.70 9.22 -11.92
N LEU A 88 2.24 8.01 -11.85
CA LEU A 88 3.52 7.65 -12.47
C LEU A 88 3.44 7.53 -13.98
N SER A 89 2.40 6.89 -14.50
CA SER A 89 2.29 6.54 -15.92
C SER A 89 2.29 7.76 -16.86
N PRO A 90 1.51 8.84 -16.61
CA PRO A 90 1.54 10.04 -17.45
C PRO A 90 2.90 10.76 -17.43
N ARG A 91 3.69 10.58 -16.36
CA ARG A 91 5.03 11.17 -16.19
C ARG A 91 6.16 10.28 -16.74
N GLY A 92 5.80 9.13 -17.36
CA GLY A 92 6.73 8.23 -18.02
C GLY A 92 7.50 7.30 -17.10
N PHE A 93 7.09 7.20 -15.83
CA PHE A 93 7.64 6.23 -14.88
C PHE A 93 6.94 4.87 -15.00
N SER A 94 7.70 3.80 -14.81
CA SER A 94 7.22 2.43 -14.60
C SER A 94 7.20 2.13 -13.11
N MET A 95 6.36 1.19 -12.69
CA MET A 95 6.31 0.70 -11.32
C MET A 95 6.92 -0.71 -11.28
N LEU A 96 7.85 -0.93 -10.37
CA LEU A 96 8.39 -2.24 -9.99
C LEU A 96 7.84 -2.58 -8.62
N ILE A 97 7.21 -3.72 -8.48
CA ILE A 97 6.64 -4.17 -7.21
C ILE A 97 7.52 -5.29 -6.67
N ALA A 98 7.85 -5.21 -5.38
CA ALA A 98 8.58 -6.25 -4.68
C ALA A 98 7.99 -6.44 -3.26
N GLU A 99 8.22 -7.59 -2.70
CA GLU A 99 7.80 -7.99 -1.36
C GLU A 99 9.02 -7.94 -0.44
N THR A 100 8.88 -7.23 0.70
CA THR A 100 10.01 -6.95 1.59
C THR A 100 10.68 -8.23 2.07
N GLY A 101 9.89 -9.21 2.52
CA GLY A 101 10.39 -10.49 3.00
C GLY A 101 11.15 -11.30 1.94
N GLN A 102 10.77 -11.19 0.67
CA GLN A 102 11.43 -11.91 -0.43
C GLN A 102 12.80 -11.31 -0.77
N ILE A 103 12.94 -9.98 -0.69
CA ILE A 103 14.22 -9.29 -0.91
C ILE A 103 15.23 -9.74 0.14
N SER A 104 14.86 -9.70 1.43
CA SER A 104 15.71 -10.16 2.53
C SER A 104 16.07 -11.64 2.40
N ALA A 105 15.13 -12.49 2.03
CA ALA A 105 15.36 -13.93 1.83
C ALA A 105 16.32 -14.23 0.66
N ALA A 106 16.33 -13.36 -0.37
CA ALA A 106 17.26 -13.47 -1.50
C ALA A 106 18.68 -12.93 -1.18
N GLY A 107 18.88 -12.33 0.02
CA GLY A 107 20.14 -11.68 0.39
C GLY A 107 20.40 -10.39 -0.40
N GLU A 108 19.39 -9.79 -1.01
CA GLU A 108 19.46 -8.50 -1.68
C GLU A 108 19.24 -7.36 -0.66
N HIS A 109 19.90 -6.22 -0.89
CA HIS A 109 19.68 -5.01 -0.12
C HIS A 109 18.78 -4.03 -0.88
N LEU A 110 17.92 -3.31 -0.17
CA LEU A 110 17.03 -2.32 -0.81
C LEU A 110 17.82 -1.23 -1.54
N ILE A 111 18.99 -0.89 -1.03
CA ILE A 111 19.88 0.11 -1.63
C ILE A 111 20.40 -0.34 -3.00
N ASP A 112 20.59 -1.64 -3.23
CA ASP A 112 21.06 -2.17 -4.51
C ASP A 112 20.12 -1.77 -5.67
N TYR A 113 18.83 -1.57 -5.39
CA TYR A 113 17.91 -1.10 -6.42
C TYR A 113 18.25 0.30 -6.95
N PHE A 114 18.81 1.17 -6.11
CA PHE A 114 19.33 2.47 -6.52
C PHE A 114 20.70 2.35 -7.18
N ASP A 115 21.62 1.64 -6.54
CA ASP A 115 23.02 1.54 -6.96
C ASP A 115 23.17 0.83 -8.31
N ASP A 116 22.37 -0.21 -8.55
CA ASP A 116 22.26 -0.91 -9.82
C ASP A 116 21.46 -0.13 -10.88
N GLY A 117 20.85 1.00 -10.50
CA GLY A 117 19.97 1.77 -11.39
C GLY A 117 18.69 1.02 -11.78
N ARG A 118 18.21 0.12 -10.93
CA ARG A 118 16.93 -0.60 -11.11
C ARG A 118 15.73 0.30 -10.77
N ALA A 119 15.90 1.24 -9.84
CA ALA A 119 14.88 2.22 -9.45
C ALA A 119 15.49 3.61 -9.26
N ASP A 120 14.69 4.65 -9.52
CA ASP A 120 15.04 6.05 -9.29
C ASP A 120 14.40 6.61 -8.02
N GLY A 121 13.44 5.89 -7.43
CA GLY A 121 12.73 6.25 -6.22
C GLY A 121 12.02 5.04 -5.62
N MET A 122 11.58 5.16 -4.36
CA MET A 122 11.00 4.07 -3.60
C MET A 122 9.78 4.54 -2.79
N ILE A 123 8.69 3.78 -2.83
CA ILE A 123 7.54 3.91 -1.93
C ILE A 123 7.47 2.66 -1.08
N VAL A 124 7.52 2.82 0.24
CA VAL A 124 7.59 1.71 1.21
C VAL A 124 6.29 1.64 1.99
N PHE A 125 5.66 0.46 1.98
CA PHE A 125 4.42 0.16 2.70
C PHE A 125 4.63 -0.73 3.92
N ASP A 126 5.88 -1.03 4.23
CA ASP A 126 6.27 -1.90 5.34
C ASP A 126 7.09 -1.09 6.36
N GLY A 127 6.51 -0.84 7.52
CA GLY A 127 7.17 -0.19 8.66
C GLY A 127 7.94 -1.17 9.55
N GLY A 128 7.79 -2.47 9.30
CA GLY A 128 8.45 -3.55 10.03
C GLY A 128 9.81 -3.94 9.47
N LEU A 129 10.47 -3.06 8.71
CA LEU A 129 11.80 -3.34 8.17
C LEU A 129 12.80 -3.70 9.26
N ASP A 130 13.66 -4.68 8.99
CA ASP A 130 14.79 -5.01 9.86
C ASP A 130 15.65 -3.79 10.14
N ARG A 131 16.26 -3.73 11.34
CA ARG A 131 17.05 -2.57 11.78
C ARG A 131 18.17 -2.20 10.82
N ASP A 132 18.84 -3.20 10.24
CA ASP A 132 19.94 -2.96 9.30
C ASP A 132 19.42 -2.37 8.00
N VAL A 133 18.31 -2.90 7.48
CA VAL A 133 17.64 -2.37 6.28
C VAL A 133 17.15 -0.94 6.50
N ALA A 134 16.53 -0.67 7.65
CA ALA A 134 16.06 0.67 8.01
C ALA A 134 17.22 1.65 8.12
N ARG A 135 18.36 1.25 8.76
CA ARG A 135 19.57 2.06 8.86
C ARG A 135 20.14 2.38 7.48
N ASP A 136 20.27 1.38 6.61
CA ASP A 136 20.80 1.56 5.25
C ASP A 136 19.98 2.59 4.46
N LEU A 137 18.64 2.56 4.57
CA LEU A 137 17.78 3.58 3.97
C LEU A 137 17.99 4.97 4.54
N VAL A 138 18.21 5.09 5.85
CA VAL A 138 18.46 6.38 6.54
C VAL A 138 19.80 6.98 6.11
N GLU A 139 20.83 6.16 5.96
CA GLU A 139 22.20 6.57 5.64
C GLU A 139 22.41 6.74 4.11
N ALA A 140 21.49 6.24 3.29
CA ALA A 140 21.60 6.27 1.83
C ALA A 140 21.67 7.70 1.28
N PRO A 141 22.53 7.98 0.30
CA PRO A 141 22.52 9.25 -0.45
C PRO A 141 21.16 9.51 -1.14
N GLN A 142 20.43 8.45 -1.44
CA GLN A 142 19.12 8.47 -2.10
C GLN A 142 17.95 8.61 -1.10
N ARG A 143 18.19 8.86 0.18
CA ARG A 143 17.15 9.03 1.20
C ARG A 143 16.01 9.97 0.77
N ASN A 144 16.33 11.04 0.04
CA ASN A 144 15.36 11.98 -0.49
C ASN A 144 14.43 11.38 -1.57
N GLN A 145 14.72 10.18 -2.03
CA GLN A 145 13.94 9.44 -3.03
C GLN A 145 13.13 8.30 -2.39
N VAL A 146 12.93 8.35 -1.06
CA VAL A 146 12.15 7.37 -0.31
C VAL A 146 10.96 8.07 0.36
N VAL A 147 9.77 7.47 0.24
CA VAL A 147 8.52 7.89 0.88
C VAL A 147 7.87 6.67 1.50
N PHE A 148 7.37 6.81 2.72
CA PHE A 148 6.57 5.78 3.36
C PHE A 148 5.07 6.02 3.12
N ALA A 149 4.29 4.96 3.06
CA ALA A 149 2.84 5.06 2.95
C ALA A 149 2.16 3.94 3.75
N CYS A 150 1.01 4.23 4.34
CA CYS A 150 0.29 3.43 5.31
C CYS A 150 1.06 3.24 6.62
N GLU A 151 2.23 2.64 6.56
CA GLU A 151 3.14 2.39 7.67
C GLU A 151 4.33 3.35 7.65
N TRP A 152 5.10 3.38 8.73
CA TRP A 152 6.27 4.26 8.91
C TRP A 152 7.30 3.62 9.84
N LEU A 153 8.52 4.12 9.82
CA LEU A 153 9.55 3.76 10.79
C LEU A 153 9.41 4.61 12.05
N ASN A 154 9.38 3.98 13.23
CA ASN A 154 9.26 4.70 14.50
C ASN A 154 10.50 5.53 14.86
N ASN A 155 11.67 5.15 14.33
CA ASN A 155 12.97 5.70 14.72
C ASN A 155 13.66 6.47 13.57
N ALA A 156 12.93 6.85 12.54
CA ALA A 156 13.49 7.59 11.42
C ALA A 156 12.43 8.49 10.75
N ASP A 157 12.87 9.71 10.42
CA ASP A 157 12.02 10.67 9.74
C ASP A 157 12.07 10.45 8.22
N PHE A 158 10.98 9.94 7.68
CA PHE A 158 10.72 9.93 6.25
C PHE A 158 9.35 10.56 6.00
N PRO A 159 9.16 11.28 4.89
CA PRO A 159 7.85 11.77 4.55
C PRO A 159 6.90 10.59 4.39
N SER A 160 5.69 10.74 4.90
CA SER A 160 4.75 9.63 4.90
C SER A 160 3.30 10.07 4.68
N VAL A 161 2.54 9.18 4.04
CA VAL A 161 1.08 9.30 3.90
C VAL A 161 0.43 8.19 4.72
N ARG A 162 -0.42 8.57 5.66
CA ARG A 162 -1.02 7.65 6.64
C ARG A 162 -2.53 7.82 6.67
N SER A 163 -3.27 6.77 6.98
CA SER A 163 -4.66 6.89 7.37
C SER A 163 -4.79 7.28 8.83
N ALA A 164 -5.90 7.92 9.21
CA ALA A 164 -6.23 8.28 10.58
C ALA A 164 -6.60 7.02 11.42
N ASN A 165 -5.66 6.07 11.53
CA ASN A 165 -5.87 4.75 12.15
C ASN A 165 -6.43 4.83 13.57
N ARG A 166 -5.88 5.73 14.39
CA ARG A 166 -6.34 5.91 15.79
C ARG A 166 -7.79 6.38 15.86
N ARG A 167 -8.14 7.38 15.04
CA ARG A 167 -9.51 7.89 14.97
C ARG A 167 -10.47 6.81 14.48
N GLY A 168 -10.12 6.14 13.40
CA GLY A 168 -10.95 5.08 12.82
C GLY A 168 -11.18 3.92 13.77
N ALA A 169 -10.17 3.48 14.51
CA ALA A 169 -10.33 2.39 15.47
C ALA A 169 -11.22 2.81 16.67
N VAL A 170 -11.09 4.05 17.15
CA VAL A 170 -12.02 4.57 18.17
C VAL A 170 -13.45 4.59 17.64
N GLU A 171 -13.66 5.06 16.41
CA GLU A 171 -14.99 5.14 15.78
C GLU A 171 -15.59 3.74 15.54
N ALA A 172 -14.80 2.78 15.11
CA ALA A 172 -15.22 1.38 14.95
C ALA A 172 -15.71 0.76 16.25
N VAL A 173 -14.97 0.96 17.34
CA VAL A 173 -15.35 0.41 18.66
C VAL A 173 -16.53 1.16 19.24
N LYS A 174 -16.59 2.49 19.11
CA LYS A 174 -17.76 3.31 19.54
C LYS A 174 -19.04 2.88 18.84
N HIS A 175 -19.00 2.57 17.55
CA HIS A 175 -20.15 2.02 16.83
C HIS A 175 -20.69 0.75 17.50
N LEU A 176 -19.83 -0.19 17.89
CA LEU A 176 -20.26 -1.40 18.60
C LEU A 176 -20.85 -1.08 19.99
N ILE A 177 -20.27 -0.13 20.70
CA ILE A 177 -20.76 0.31 22.02
C ILE A 177 -22.13 0.99 21.89
N GLU A 178 -22.33 1.85 20.90
CA GLU A 178 -23.61 2.53 20.61
C GLU A 178 -24.72 1.54 20.24
N LEU A 179 -24.37 0.41 19.61
CA LEU A 179 -25.31 -0.70 19.41
C LEU A 179 -25.64 -1.45 20.69
N GLY A 180 -24.97 -1.18 21.82
CA GLY A 180 -25.22 -1.79 23.13
C GLY A 180 -24.29 -2.95 23.48
N HIS A 181 -23.26 -3.22 22.70
CA HIS A 181 -22.28 -4.25 23.04
C HIS A 181 -21.37 -3.83 24.19
N LYS A 182 -21.21 -4.70 25.18
CA LYS A 182 -20.27 -4.57 26.30
C LYS A 182 -19.20 -5.66 26.34
N LYS A 183 -19.40 -6.73 25.57
CA LYS A 183 -18.50 -7.86 25.42
C LYS A 183 -17.88 -7.77 24.03
N ILE A 184 -16.84 -6.94 23.89
CA ILE A 184 -16.21 -6.63 22.62
C ILE A 184 -14.81 -7.22 22.61
N ALA A 185 -14.50 -8.06 21.62
CA ALA A 185 -13.17 -8.60 21.39
C ALA A 185 -12.41 -7.80 20.33
N HIS A 186 -11.09 -7.94 20.31
CA HIS A 186 -10.24 -7.40 19.25
C HIS A 186 -9.30 -8.47 18.67
N ILE A 187 -9.25 -8.55 17.35
CA ILE A 187 -8.24 -9.34 16.63
C ILE A 187 -7.24 -8.37 16.05
N LYS A 188 -6.01 -8.43 16.57
CA LYS A 188 -4.90 -7.55 16.19
C LYS A 188 -4.31 -7.92 14.81
N GLY A 189 -3.42 -7.07 14.30
CA GLY A 189 -2.47 -7.37 13.24
C GLY A 189 -1.14 -7.92 13.79
N PRO A 190 -0.07 -7.93 12.97
CA PRO A 190 1.25 -8.42 13.35
C PRO A 190 1.82 -7.69 14.58
N GLU A 191 2.54 -8.43 15.41
CA GLU A 191 3.22 -7.86 16.57
C GLU A 191 4.32 -6.88 16.14
N GLY A 192 4.42 -5.75 16.83
CA GLY A 192 5.40 -4.69 16.51
C GLY A 192 5.05 -3.82 15.30
N ASN A 193 3.93 -4.09 14.62
CA ASN A 193 3.46 -3.28 13.52
C ASN A 193 2.78 -2.00 14.01
N VAL A 194 3.16 -0.85 13.46
CA VAL A 194 2.68 0.48 13.88
C VAL A 194 1.16 0.67 13.76
N LEU A 195 0.52 -0.01 12.80
CA LEU A 195 -0.95 0.03 12.64
C LEU A 195 -1.64 -0.84 13.68
N THR A 196 -1.05 -1.98 14.00
CA THR A 196 -1.52 -2.87 15.07
C THR A 196 -1.57 -2.13 16.38
N ASP A 197 -0.46 -1.46 16.76
CA ASP A 197 -0.38 -0.70 18.01
C ASP A 197 -1.39 0.45 18.01
N ALA A 198 -1.47 1.22 16.93
CA ALA A 198 -2.39 2.34 16.82
C ALA A 198 -3.86 1.92 16.94
N ARG A 199 -4.27 0.81 16.31
CA ARG A 199 -5.64 0.28 16.35
C ARG A 199 -5.95 -0.35 17.72
N PHE A 200 -5.01 -1.10 18.30
CA PHE A 200 -5.16 -1.74 19.60
C PHE A 200 -5.25 -0.73 20.75
N GLU A 201 -4.33 0.23 20.82
CA GLU A 201 -4.39 1.30 21.85
C GLU A 201 -5.70 2.09 21.77
N SER A 202 -6.22 2.30 20.56
CA SER A 202 -7.48 2.99 20.34
C SER A 202 -8.70 2.15 20.74
N TYR A 203 -8.65 0.83 20.54
CA TYR A 203 -9.64 -0.11 21.05
C TYR A 203 -9.70 -0.05 22.59
N VAL A 204 -8.55 -0.16 23.26
CA VAL A 204 -8.45 -0.05 24.72
C VAL A 204 -9.04 1.27 25.20
N LYS A 205 -8.59 2.38 24.63
CA LYS A 205 -9.06 3.73 24.96
C LYS A 205 -10.58 3.86 24.80
N ALA A 206 -11.16 3.36 23.72
CA ALA A 206 -12.60 3.46 23.50
C ALA A 206 -13.41 2.66 24.52
N LEU A 207 -12.93 1.51 24.97
CA LEU A 207 -13.56 0.74 26.05
C LEU A 207 -13.46 1.47 27.38
N GLU A 208 -12.28 1.98 27.75
CA GLU A 208 -12.03 2.71 29.00
C GLU A 208 -12.87 3.98 29.10
N GLU A 209 -12.97 4.77 28.01
CA GLU A 209 -13.82 5.97 27.96
C GLU A 209 -15.32 5.69 28.14
N ASN A 210 -15.76 4.43 28.02
CA ASN A 210 -17.15 4.00 28.16
C ASN A 210 -17.36 3.04 29.35
N ASP A 211 -16.42 2.99 30.29
CA ASP A 211 -16.48 2.14 31.50
C ASP A 211 -16.66 0.65 31.20
N ILE A 212 -16.13 0.16 30.08
CA ILE A 212 -16.13 -1.24 29.69
C ILE A 212 -14.75 -1.84 30.01
N PRO A 213 -14.66 -2.90 30.81
CA PRO A 213 -13.39 -3.49 31.18
C PRO A 213 -12.74 -4.18 29.97
N VAL A 214 -11.45 -3.91 29.76
CA VAL A 214 -10.63 -4.64 28.79
C VAL A 214 -10.37 -6.05 29.33
N ARG A 215 -10.66 -7.07 28.53
CA ARG A 215 -10.49 -8.48 28.91
C ARG A 215 -9.41 -9.11 28.06
N GLU A 216 -8.32 -9.53 28.68
CA GLU A 216 -7.15 -10.11 27.99
C GLU A 216 -7.51 -11.34 27.14
N GLU A 217 -8.45 -12.16 27.62
CA GLU A 217 -8.91 -13.36 26.93
C GLU A 217 -9.68 -13.07 25.62
N TRP A 218 -10.06 -11.80 25.38
CA TRP A 218 -10.72 -11.34 24.14
C TRP A 218 -9.78 -10.55 23.23
N ILE A 219 -8.50 -10.50 23.54
CA ILE A 219 -7.47 -9.90 22.70
C ILE A 219 -6.72 -11.03 21.98
N PHE A 220 -6.84 -11.08 20.68
CA PHE A 220 -6.25 -12.14 19.88
C PHE A 220 -5.14 -11.58 18.98
N ALA A 221 -4.03 -12.31 18.88
CA ALA A 221 -3.00 -12.02 17.89
C ALA A 221 -3.47 -12.39 16.48
N GLY A 222 -2.98 -11.68 15.49
CA GLY A 222 -3.23 -11.90 14.07
C GLY A 222 -2.15 -11.26 13.19
N ASP A 223 -2.24 -11.47 11.89
CA ASP A 223 -1.24 -11.06 10.88
C ASP A 223 -1.88 -10.33 9.66
N PHE A 224 -3.02 -9.68 9.84
CA PHE A 224 -3.83 -9.06 8.77
C PHE A 224 -4.27 -10.04 7.68
N ASP A 225 -4.21 -11.32 7.90
CA ASP A 225 -4.46 -12.39 6.94
C ASP A 225 -5.76 -13.19 7.22
N LEU A 226 -6.14 -14.04 6.26
CA LEU A 226 -7.31 -14.91 6.37
C LEU A 226 -7.12 -16.02 7.43
N ASN A 227 -5.90 -16.46 7.69
CA ASN A 227 -5.63 -17.53 8.66
C ASN A 227 -5.96 -17.06 10.08
N SER A 228 -5.55 -15.84 10.41
CA SER A 228 -5.83 -15.20 11.70
C SER A 228 -7.33 -15.19 12.02
N GLY A 229 -8.17 -14.75 11.07
CA GLY A 229 -9.61 -14.73 11.25
C GLY A 229 -10.21 -16.12 11.49
N ARG A 230 -9.80 -17.11 10.70
CA ARG A 230 -10.24 -18.51 10.83
C ARG A 230 -9.86 -19.11 12.16
N ASP A 231 -8.61 -18.96 12.57
CA ASP A 231 -8.10 -19.58 13.79
C ASP A 231 -8.68 -18.96 15.05
N VAL A 232 -8.90 -17.62 15.04
CA VAL A 232 -9.57 -16.92 16.13
C VAL A 232 -11.04 -17.29 16.22
N ALA A 233 -11.76 -17.46 15.10
CA ALA A 233 -13.14 -17.94 15.12
C ALA A 233 -13.24 -19.29 15.86
N ARG A 234 -12.34 -20.23 15.55
CA ARG A 234 -12.29 -21.55 16.21
C ARG A 234 -11.99 -21.45 17.71
N LYS A 235 -11.15 -20.49 18.14
CA LYS A 235 -10.87 -20.23 19.55
C LYS A 235 -12.13 -19.69 20.25
N ILE A 236 -12.77 -18.67 19.68
CA ILE A 236 -13.98 -18.04 20.25
C ILE A 236 -15.11 -19.06 20.42
N MET A 237 -15.35 -19.93 19.43
CA MET A 237 -16.38 -20.95 19.51
C MET A 237 -16.19 -21.91 20.69
N LYS A 238 -14.97 -22.14 21.15
CA LYS A 238 -14.63 -23.01 22.28
C LYS A 238 -14.63 -22.30 23.64
N MET A 239 -14.76 -20.98 23.68
CA MET A 239 -14.78 -20.22 24.94
C MET A 239 -16.07 -20.46 25.73
N ASN A 240 -15.96 -20.52 27.04
CA ASN A 240 -17.13 -20.60 27.95
C ASN A 240 -17.90 -19.28 27.93
N GLU A 241 -17.21 -18.16 28.05
CA GLU A 241 -17.80 -16.83 27.91
C GLU A 241 -17.31 -16.22 26.58
N LYS A 242 -18.25 -15.90 25.71
CA LYS A 242 -17.96 -15.38 24.37
C LYS A 242 -18.19 -13.88 24.31
N PRO A 243 -17.42 -13.15 23.49
CA PRO A 243 -17.78 -11.78 23.13
C PRO A 243 -19.10 -11.76 22.36
N THR A 244 -19.75 -10.62 22.28
CA THR A 244 -20.95 -10.40 21.44
C THR A 244 -20.63 -9.58 20.20
N ALA A 245 -19.45 -8.94 20.17
CA ALA A 245 -18.95 -8.20 19.04
C ALA A 245 -17.44 -8.32 18.92
N ILE A 246 -16.92 -8.17 17.71
CA ILE A 246 -15.50 -8.28 17.40
C ILE A 246 -15.08 -7.14 16.50
N PHE A 247 -14.06 -6.38 16.91
CA PHE A 247 -13.32 -5.47 16.07
C PHE A 247 -12.12 -6.21 15.46
N CYS A 248 -12.13 -6.39 14.15
CA CYS A 248 -11.04 -6.99 13.39
C CYS A 248 -10.12 -5.90 12.87
N ALA A 249 -8.81 -6.07 13.03
CA ALA A 249 -7.83 -5.09 12.58
C ALA A 249 -7.74 -4.98 11.04
N SER A 250 -8.34 -5.89 10.28
CA SER A 250 -8.47 -5.79 8.81
C SER A 250 -9.73 -6.50 8.32
N ASP A 251 -10.17 -6.17 7.11
CA ASP A 251 -11.28 -6.83 6.45
C ASP A 251 -10.97 -8.29 6.09
N GLN A 252 -9.74 -8.63 5.79
CA GLN A 252 -9.35 -10.03 5.54
C GLN A 252 -9.61 -10.90 6.77
N ILE A 253 -9.19 -10.41 7.96
CA ILE A 253 -9.49 -11.08 9.23
C ILE A 253 -11.00 -11.24 9.40
N ALA A 254 -11.77 -10.16 9.21
CA ALA A 254 -13.22 -10.13 9.38
C ALA A 254 -13.93 -11.12 8.45
N CYS A 255 -13.60 -11.11 7.16
CA CYS A 255 -14.17 -12.02 6.17
C CYS A 255 -13.89 -13.50 6.51
N ALA A 256 -12.66 -13.83 6.87
CA ALA A 256 -12.29 -15.19 7.25
C ALA A 256 -13.00 -15.65 8.55
N LEU A 257 -13.11 -14.74 9.52
CA LEU A 257 -13.85 -14.97 10.77
C LEU A 257 -15.33 -15.28 10.49
N ILE A 258 -16.01 -14.43 9.71
CA ILE A 258 -17.42 -14.62 9.32
C ILE A 258 -17.61 -15.93 8.55
N SER A 259 -16.70 -16.23 7.61
CA SER A 259 -16.75 -17.48 6.85
C SER A 259 -16.64 -18.71 7.76
N GLU A 260 -15.75 -18.70 8.74
CA GLU A 260 -15.59 -19.83 9.66
C GLU A 260 -16.78 -19.95 10.64
N PHE A 261 -17.34 -18.81 11.11
CA PHE A 261 -18.56 -18.80 11.91
C PHE A 261 -19.74 -19.39 11.13
N SER A 262 -19.94 -18.98 9.87
CA SER A 262 -21.00 -19.49 9.00
C SER A 262 -20.93 -21.01 8.80
N LYS A 263 -19.72 -21.57 8.61
CA LYS A 263 -19.52 -23.03 8.50
C LYS A 263 -19.92 -23.79 9.76
N ASN A 264 -19.90 -23.12 10.90
CA ASN A 264 -20.25 -23.70 12.21
C ASN A 264 -21.61 -23.22 12.72
N ASN A 265 -22.46 -22.66 11.87
CA ASN A 265 -23.81 -22.18 12.16
C ASN A 265 -23.86 -21.04 13.18
N VAL A 266 -22.78 -20.30 13.44
CA VAL A 266 -22.79 -19.06 14.22
C VAL A 266 -23.23 -17.92 13.31
N LYS A 267 -24.29 -17.22 13.69
CA LYS A 267 -24.93 -16.19 12.86
C LYS A 267 -24.32 -14.82 13.09
N VAL A 268 -23.83 -14.20 12.03
CA VAL A 268 -23.42 -12.80 12.00
C VAL A 268 -24.53 -12.01 11.27
N PRO A 269 -25.05 -10.92 11.84
CA PRO A 269 -24.67 -10.28 13.11
C PRO A 269 -25.39 -10.82 14.35
N ASP A 270 -26.34 -11.71 14.23
CA ASP A 270 -27.32 -12.08 15.26
C ASP A 270 -26.73 -12.60 16.58
N GLU A 271 -25.66 -13.42 16.49
CA GLU A 271 -24.97 -14.00 17.64
C GLU A 271 -23.59 -13.33 17.86
N MET A 272 -23.05 -12.75 16.80
CA MET A 272 -21.73 -12.11 16.83
C MET A 272 -21.68 -10.95 15.84
N ALA A 273 -21.63 -9.73 16.33
CA ALA A 273 -21.38 -8.57 15.47
C ALA A 273 -19.90 -8.52 15.07
N VAL A 274 -19.60 -8.18 13.82
CA VAL A 274 -18.23 -8.11 13.29
C VAL A 274 -18.04 -6.81 12.54
N ILE A 275 -17.00 -6.06 12.91
CA ILE A 275 -16.56 -4.87 12.20
C ILE A 275 -15.11 -5.05 11.74
N GLY A 276 -14.83 -4.68 10.47
CA GLY A 276 -13.50 -4.71 9.87
C GLY A 276 -12.82 -3.36 9.84
N PHE A 277 -11.73 -3.30 9.07
CA PHE A 277 -10.98 -2.09 8.74
C PHE A 277 -10.40 -2.26 7.34
N ASP A 278 -10.51 -1.28 6.45
CA ASP A 278 -9.91 -1.10 5.11
C ASP A 278 -10.93 -0.77 4.02
N ASP A 279 -12.14 -1.32 4.07
CA ASP A 279 -13.18 -1.31 3.04
C ASP A 279 -12.66 -1.85 1.69
N ILE A 280 -12.07 -3.08 1.72
CA ILE A 280 -11.70 -3.77 0.49
C ILE A 280 -12.95 -4.10 -0.35
N GLU A 281 -12.79 -4.31 -1.67
CA GLU A 281 -13.91 -4.56 -2.58
C GLU A 281 -14.82 -5.72 -2.14
N LEU A 282 -14.22 -6.72 -1.49
CA LEU A 282 -14.96 -7.88 -1.01
C LEU A 282 -15.92 -7.53 0.14
N ALA A 283 -15.65 -6.48 0.93
CA ALA A 283 -16.44 -6.12 2.11
C ALA A 283 -17.92 -5.86 1.78
N GLU A 284 -18.21 -5.20 0.64
CA GLU A 284 -19.57 -4.92 0.19
C GLU A 284 -20.27 -6.16 -0.35
N HIS A 285 -19.52 -7.08 -0.95
CA HIS A 285 -20.08 -8.26 -1.64
C HIS A 285 -20.08 -9.52 -0.77
N PHE A 286 -19.57 -9.43 0.45
CA PHE A 286 -19.59 -10.55 1.40
C PHE A 286 -21.01 -10.79 1.95
N VAL A 287 -21.27 -11.96 2.53
CA VAL A 287 -22.57 -12.28 3.12
C VAL A 287 -22.38 -12.76 4.55
N PRO A 288 -22.86 -11.96 5.53
CA PRO A 288 -23.44 -10.61 5.42
C PRO A 288 -22.41 -9.57 4.95
N ALA A 289 -22.89 -8.48 4.32
CA ALA A 289 -22.02 -7.37 3.88
C ALA A 289 -21.32 -6.75 5.10
N LEU A 290 -19.99 -6.53 4.98
CA LEU A 290 -19.13 -6.19 6.12
C LEU A 290 -19.20 -4.69 6.46
N THR A 291 -19.57 -4.37 7.68
CA THR A 291 -19.36 -3.06 8.31
C THR A 291 -17.86 -2.88 8.54
N THR A 292 -17.30 -1.75 8.12
CA THR A 292 -15.85 -1.53 8.14
C THR A 292 -15.48 -0.05 8.17
N MET A 293 -14.22 0.24 8.47
CA MET A 293 -13.64 1.57 8.33
C MET A 293 -13.03 1.74 6.94
N ARG A 294 -13.60 2.64 6.14
CA ARG A 294 -13.09 2.95 4.78
C ARG A 294 -11.85 3.80 4.84
N GLN A 295 -10.79 3.34 4.18
CA GLN A 295 -9.60 4.12 3.86
C GLN A 295 -9.66 4.59 2.40
N ASP A 296 -9.28 5.84 2.11
CA ASP A 296 -9.08 6.29 0.72
C ASP A 296 -7.77 5.70 0.15
N ARG A 297 -7.82 4.41 -0.17
CA ARG A 297 -6.68 3.64 -0.68
C ARG A 297 -6.14 4.22 -1.99
N LEU A 298 -7.02 4.66 -2.88
CA LEU A 298 -6.62 5.30 -4.14
C LEU A 298 -5.88 6.60 -3.88
N GLY A 299 -6.40 7.43 -2.97
CA GLY A 299 -5.80 8.68 -2.52
C GLY A 299 -4.45 8.48 -1.85
N LEU A 300 -4.31 7.47 -0.97
CA LEU A 300 -3.03 7.10 -0.34
C LEU A 300 -1.94 6.85 -1.41
N GLY A 301 -2.26 6.05 -2.41
CA GLY A 301 -1.33 5.78 -3.49
C GLY A 301 -0.97 7.01 -4.32
N ARG A 302 -1.97 7.85 -4.64
CA ARG A 302 -1.74 9.11 -5.37
C ARG A 302 -0.84 10.05 -4.59
N GLN A 303 -1.14 10.30 -3.32
CA GLN A 303 -0.37 11.21 -2.48
C GLN A 303 1.07 10.74 -2.30
N ALA A 304 1.29 9.45 -2.04
CA ALA A 304 2.63 8.89 -1.92
C ALA A 304 3.47 9.10 -3.19
N ALA A 305 2.88 8.84 -4.37
CA ALA A 305 3.57 9.05 -5.64
C ALA A 305 3.83 10.53 -5.96
N GLU A 306 2.89 11.44 -5.64
CA GLU A 306 3.06 12.88 -5.81
C GLU A 306 4.20 13.42 -4.93
N ILE A 307 4.23 13.03 -3.64
CA ILE A 307 5.31 13.40 -2.71
C ILE A 307 6.65 12.92 -3.25
N LEU A 308 6.76 11.64 -3.63
CA LEU A 308 8.00 11.08 -4.14
C LEU A 308 8.51 11.85 -5.36
N LEU A 309 7.65 12.08 -6.35
CA LEU A 309 8.06 12.80 -7.57
C LEU A 309 8.45 14.25 -7.31
N SER A 310 7.75 14.94 -6.41
CA SER A 310 8.09 16.30 -5.98
C SER A 310 9.51 16.33 -5.37
N ARG A 311 9.81 15.41 -4.47
CA ARG A 311 11.14 15.29 -3.84
C ARG A 311 12.25 14.95 -4.85
N MET A 312 11.97 14.06 -5.79
CA MET A 312 12.92 13.72 -6.87
C MET A 312 13.24 14.92 -7.78
N MET A 313 12.33 15.90 -7.86
CA MET A 313 12.52 17.16 -8.58
C MET A 313 13.16 18.26 -7.72
N ASN A 314 13.62 17.94 -6.51
CA ASN A 314 14.17 18.88 -5.52
C ASN A 314 13.20 20.00 -5.12
N ASP A 315 11.92 19.71 -5.07
CA ASP A 315 10.93 20.62 -4.49
C ASP A 315 11.15 20.70 -2.98
N LYS A 316 11.62 21.84 -2.52
CA LYS A 316 11.96 22.08 -1.09
C LYS A 316 10.70 22.25 -0.22
N ALA A 317 9.51 22.18 -0.79
CA ALA A 317 8.27 22.32 -0.05
C ALA A 317 7.94 21.10 0.83
N ILE A 318 8.58 19.94 0.58
CA ILE A 318 8.33 18.69 1.30
C ILE A 318 9.56 18.32 2.13
N SER A 319 9.40 18.29 3.45
CA SER A 319 10.44 17.92 4.42
C SER A 319 10.42 16.42 4.75
N ASP A 320 11.50 15.91 5.36
CA ASP A 320 11.58 14.51 5.82
C ASP A 320 10.58 14.18 6.92
N SER A 321 10.18 15.18 7.72
CA SER A 321 9.20 15.03 8.81
C SER A 321 7.75 15.22 8.38
N ASP A 322 7.48 15.48 7.10
CA ASP A 322 6.12 15.74 6.64
C ASP A 322 5.26 14.47 6.70
N VAL A 323 4.16 14.57 7.43
CA VAL A 323 3.16 13.51 7.58
C VAL A 323 1.82 14.01 7.07
N ILE A 324 1.33 13.39 5.99
CA ILE A 324 -0.04 13.61 5.52
C ILE A 324 -0.93 12.54 6.15
N VAL A 325 -1.93 12.96 6.90
CA VAL A 325 -2.91 12.06 7.50
C VAL A 325 -4.23 12.20 6.75
N MET A 326 -4.68 11.10 6.14
CA MET A 326 -5.94 11.01 5.41
C MET A 326 -7.04 10.49 6.32
N ASP A 327 -8.22 11.06 6.20
CA ASP A 327 -9.38 10.64 6.98
C ASP A 327 -9.85 9.23 6.61
N VAL A 328 -10.60 8.64 7.54
CA VAL A 328 -11.26 7.35 7.38
C VAL A 328 -12.72 7.49 7.77
N ASP A 329 -13.61 6.73 7.13
CA ASP A 329 -15.06 6.82 7.32
C ASP A 329 -15.62 5.47 7.76
N LEU A 330 -16.56 5.47 8.69
CA LEU A 330 -17.34 4.29 9.05
C LEU A 330 -18.36 3.98 7.95
N VAL A 331 -18.33 2.76 7.43
CA VAL A 331 -19.30 2.24 6.46
C VAL A 331 -20.11 1.14 7.12
N VAL A 332 -21.31 1.49 7.58
CA VAL A 332 -22.23 0.54 8.22
C VAL A 332 -22.92 -0.31 7.15
N ARG A 333 -22.87 -1.63 7.35
CA ARG A 333 -23.52 -2.64 6.50
C ARG A 333 -24.26 -3.66 7.38
N GLU A 334 -24.26 -4.93 6.99
CA GLU A 334 -25.09 -5.98 7.59
C GLU A 334 -24.42 -6.76 8.73
N SER A 335 -23.09 -6.68 8.88
CA SER A 335 -22.34 -7.51 9.82
C SER A 335 -22.38 -7.04 11.27
N THR A 336 -23.04 -5.90 11.56
CA THR A 336 -23.23 -5.35 12.90
C THR A 336 -24.70 -5.11 13.18
N ALA A 337 -25.17 -5.47 14.38
CA ALA A 337 -26.51 -5.22 14.89
C ALA A 337 -26.47 -5.21 16.43
N PRO A 338 -27.49 -4.67 17.12
CA PRO A 338 -27.59 -4.77 18.57
C PRO A 338 -27.50 -6.22 19.09
N PRO A 339 -26.90 -6.46 20.27
CA PRO A 339 -26.83 -7.78 20.84
C PRO A 339 -28.24 -8.31 21.11
N LYS A 340 -28.50 -9.58 20.78
CA LYS A 340 -29.72 -10.25 21.19
C LYS A 340 -29.61 -10.63 22.67
N ASN A 341 -30.60 -10.23 23.46
CA ASN A 341 -30.73 -10.56 24.90
C ASN A 341 -30.79 -12.07 25.15
#